data_cccae23fb1d5c12b35a8e6c5abb03dc0
#
_entry.id   cccae23fb1d5c12b35a8e6c5abb03dc0
#
_cell.length_a   1.000
_cell.length_b   1.000
_cell.length_c   1.000
_cell.angle_alpha   90.00
_cell.angle_beta   90.00
_cell.angle_gamma   90.00
#
_symmetry.space_group_name_H-M   'P 1'
#
loop_
_entity.id
_entity.type
_entity.pdbx_description
1 polymer ?
#
loop_
_entity_poly.entity_id
_entity_poly.type
_entity_poly.pdbx_seq_one_letter_code
_entity_poly.pdbx_strand_id
1 'polypeptide(L)'
;MTAMGKSRRMRRSVAAGACVVAVAAVLTGPAQAAADSGGAAAGNGGASTYTKGLGWKLKPSGAEVRFRGLAAVSRSTAWVAGSKGTVLRTTDSGASWANVSPPGAGELEFRDIEAFDRKRAVVLAIGEGEASRVLRTEDGGKTWTEAFRNDEPRAFYDCITFFDSKNGLAMSDPVDGKYRILSTSDGGRSWRVLPSEGMPPAQTGEAGFAASGQCLVSHGRSDVWLATGGGATARVLHSKDRGLTWTAAETPIPAGDPARGVFALAFRSRTQGIAVGGDYRADHASPKASAVSRDGGRTWETSASPVPAYRSGVTWVPHTKSVALAVGPTGTDVTVDGGRTWKAFDTGSFDTVDCAEDFGCWASGEKGRIARLEP
;
A
#
# COMPACT_ATOMS: atom_id res chain seq x y z
N MET A 1 -65.96 27.59 -2.95
CA MET A 1 -65.79 27.05 -4.29
C MET A 1 -64.30 26.76 -4.49
N THR A 2 -64.04 25.57 -4.50
CA THR A 2 -62.90 24.72 -4.55
C THR A 2 -62.07 24.85 -5.85
N ALA A 3 -60.75 24.88 -5.77
CA ALA A 3 -59.92 24.43 -6.86
C ALA A 3 -58.62 23.83 -6.28
N MET A 4 -58.52 22.52 -6.33
CA MET A 4 -57.36 21.70 -6.02
C MET A 4 -56.28 21.83 -7.11
N GLY A 5 -55.10 22.23 -6.76
CA GLY A 5 -53.92 22.16 -7.60
C GLY A 5 -53.09 20.91 -7.27
N LYS A 6 -53.01 19.94 -8.19
CA LYS A 6 -52.21 18.71 -8.07
C LYS A 6 -50.73 19.01 -8.28
N SER A 7 -49.91 18.81 -7.27
CA SER A 7 -48.45 18.78 -7.34
C SER A 7 -48.00 17.44 -7.93
N ARG A 8 -47.34 17.45 -9.08
CA ARG A 8 -46.66 16.32 -9.69
C ARG A 8 -45.29 16.14 -8.99
N ARG A 9 -45.13 15.07 -8.23
CA ARG A 9 -43.82 14.59 -7.73
C ARG A 9 -43.04 13.97 -8.88
N MET A 10 -41.93 14.59 -9.23
CA MET A 10 -40.92 14.06 -10.15
C MET A 10 -40.09 13.04 -9.39
N ARG A 11 -40.24 11.76 -9.72
CA ARG A 11 -39.37 10.69 -9.22
C ARG A 11 -38.05 10.75 -10.00
N ARG A 12 -36.98 11.08 -9.35
CA ARG A 12 -35.62 10.85 -9.87
C ARG A 12 -35.23 9.40 -9.56
N SER A 13 -35.03 8.61 -10.60
CA SER A 13 -34.47 7.26 -10.52
C SER A 13 -32.99 7.39 -10.29
N VAL A 14 -32.49 6.83 -9.18
CA VAL A 14 -31.07 6.61 -8.92
C VAL A 14 -30.73 5.28 -9.57
N ALA A 15 -29.86 5.28 -10.57
CA ALA A 15 -29.32 4.08 -11.16
C ALA A 15 -28.16 3.58 -10.28
N ALA A 16 -28.39 2.48 -9.59
CA ALA A 16 -27.35 1.75 -8.92
C ALA A 16 -26.53 0.97 -9.97
N GLY A 17 -25.27 1.34 -10.15
CA GLY A 17 -24.33 0.60 -10.97
C GLY A 17 -23.83 -0.64 -10.21
N ALA A 18 -24.34 -1.81 -10.55
CA ALA A 18 -23.82 -3.08 -10.08
C ALA A 18 -22.57 -3.45 -10.86
N CYS A 19 -21.42 -3.57 -10.17
CA CYS A 19 -20.23 -4.19 -10.73
C CYS A 19 -20.45 -5.69 -10.86
N VAL A 20 -20.63 -6.17 -12.08
CA VAL A 20 -20.67 -7.60 -12.42
C VAL A 20 -19.24 -8.11 -12.57
N VAL A 21 -18.85 -9.04 -11.71
CA VAL A 21 -17.59 -9.80 -11.83
C VAL A 21 -17.81 -10.86 -12.90
N ALA A 22 -17.17 -10.72 -14.06
CA ALA A 22 -17.13 -11.74 -15.09
C ALA A 22 -15.96 -12.71 -14.81
N VAL A 23 -16.32 -13.99 -14.62
CA VAL A 23 -15.38 -15.11 -14.58
C VAL A 23 -15.10 -15.52 -16.04
N ALA A 24 -13.86 -15.38 -16.51
CA ALA A 24 -13.42 -15.90 -17.80
C ALA A 24 -12.67 -17.21 -17.63
N ALA A 25 -13.10 -18.20 -18.39
CA ALA A 25 -12.57 -19.55 -18.45
C ALA A 25 -11.23 -19.62 -19.21
N VAL A 26 -10.33 -20.44 -18.71
CA VAL A 26 -9.01 -20.74 -19.28
C VAL A 26 -9.15 -21.68 -20.46
N LEU A 27 -8.60 -21.31 -21.61
CA LEU A 27 -8.30 -22.23 -22.73
C LEU A 27 -6.79 -22.35 -22.86
N THR A 28 -6.32 -23.58 -22.70
CA THR A 28 -4.92 -24.01 -22.88
C THR A 28 -4.61 -24.25 -24.35
N GLY A 29 -3.51 -23.71 -24.84
CA GLY A 29 -2.90 -24.04 -26.12
C GLY A 29 -1.37 -24.11 -26.00
N PRO A 30 -0.66 -24.94 -26.80
CA PRO A 30 0.70 -25.38 -26.49
C PRO A 30 1.80 -24.40 -26.89
N ALA A 31 2.87 -24.43 -26.12
CA ALA A 31 4.10 -23.67 -26.31
C ALA A 31 4.91 -24.17 -27.54
N GLN A 32 5.39 -23.23 -28.34
CA GLN A 32 6.45 -23.46 -29.31
C GLN A 32 7.73 -22.72 -28.89
N ALA A 33 8.80 -23.46 -28.80
CA ALA A 33 10.15 -22.98 -28.53
C ALA A 33 10.75 -22.28 -29.77
N ALA A 34 11.38 -21.15 -29.60
CA ALA A 34 12.27 -20.55 -30.57
C ALA A 34 13.63 -20.20 -29.93
N ALA A 35 14.66 -20.48 -30.68
CA ALA A 35 16.03 -20.60 -30.26
C ALA A 35 16.80 -19.25 -30.22
N ASP A 36 17.90 -19.29 -29.49
CA ASP A 36 19.02 -18.38 -29.29
C ASP A 36 19.44 -17.46 -30.46
N SER A 37 19.78 -16.23 -30.10
CA SER A 37 20.85 -15.47 -30.71
C SER A 37 21.52 -14.56 -29.66
N GLY A 38 22.81 -14.83 -29.42
CA GLY A 38 23.61 -14.20 -28.38
C GLY A 38 23.91 -12.73 -28.64
N GLY A 39 23.85 -11.95 -27.55
CA GLY A 39 24.39 -10.61 -27.42
C GLY A 39 25.02 -10.46 -26.05
N ALA A 40 26.35 -10.33 -26.00
CA ALA A 40 27.14 -10.13 -24.80
C ALA A 40 26.78 -8.81 -24.12
N ALA A 41 26.25 -8.86 -22.90
CA ALA A 41 26.05 -7.71 -22.02
C ALA A 41 27.09 -7.71 -20.89
N ALA A 42 27.80 -6.60 -20.80
CA ALA A 42 28.81 -6.34 -19.78
C ALA A 42 28.25 -6.22 -18.36
N GLY A 43 28.96 -6.82 -17.43
CA GLY A 43 29.14 -6.49 -16.04
C GLY A 43 27.91 -6.12 -15.17
N ASN A 44 27.34 -7.09 -14.46
CA ASN A 44 26.43 -6.83 -13.34
C ASN A 44 26.67 -7.83 -12.18
N GLY A 45 27.86 -7.76 -11.56
CA GLY A 45 28.24 -8.65 -10.46
C GLY A 45 27.51 -8.41 -9.12
N GLY A 46 26.91 -7.22 -8.91
CA GLY A 46 26.35 -6.83 -7.61
C GLY A 46 25.00 -7.45 -7.26
N ALA A 47 24.09 -7.61 -8.24
CA ALA A 47 22.76 -8.17 -8.01
C ALA A 47 22.81 -9.67 -7.66
N SER A 48 23.73 -10.38 -8.30
CA SER A 48 23.90 -11.83 -8.12
C SER A 48 24.36 -12.23 -6.73
N THR A 49 25.03 -11.33 -5.99
CA THR A 49 25.59 -11.65 -4.69
C THR A 49 24.57 -11.50 -3.56
N TYR A 50 23.70 -10.48 -3.61
CA TYR A 50 22.73 -10.26 -2.54
C TYR A 50 21.59 -11.29 -2.57
N THR A 51 21.09 -11.63 -3.74
CA THR A 51 19.92 -12.52 -3.92
C THR A 51 20.30 -14.00 -4.02
N LYS A 52 21.59 -14.31 -4.09
CA LYS A 52 22.06 -15.69 -4.22
C LYS A 52 21.66 -16.53 -3.00
N GLY A 53 20.77 -17.49 -3.23
CA GLY A 53 20.25 -18.37 -2.19
C GLY A 53 19.02 -17.84 -1.45
N LEU A 54 18.65 -16.55 -1.59
CA LEU A 54 17.45 -16.01 -0.96
C LEU A 54 16.20 -16.32 -1.80
N GLY A 55 15.08 -16.58 -1.14
CA GLY A 55 13.78 -16.77 -1.77
C GLY A 55 12.62 -16.59 -0.80
N TRP A 56 11.41 -16.39 -1.34
CA TRP A 56 10.22 -16.38 -0.53
C TRP A 56 9.85 -17.78 -0.05
N LYS A 57 9.91 -18.01 1.25
CA LYS A 57 9.44 -19.25 1.88
C LYS A 57 8.04 -19.02 2.43
N LEU A 58 7.07 -19.74 1.91
CA LEU A 58 5.68 -19.65 2.37
C LEU A 58 5.54 -20.02 3.84
N LYS A 59 4.73 -19.24 4.55
CA LYS A 59 4.39 -19.41 5.96
C LYS A 59 2.86 -19.60 6.07
N PRO A 60 2.34 -20.84 5.97
CA PRO A 60 0.91 -21.10 5.92
C PRO A 60 0.18 -20.50 7.11
N SER A 61 -0.82 -19.66 6.83
CA SER A 61 -1.62 -18.99 7.87
C SER A 61 -2.89 -19.75 8.24
N GLY A 62 -3.33 -20.69 7.40
CA GLY A 62 -4.63 -21.35 7.52
C GLY A 62 -5.84 -20.47 7.17
N ALA A 63 -5.61 -19.22 6.75
CA ALA A 63 -6.66 -18.27 6.39
C ALA A 63 -6.90 -18.26 4.87
N GLU A 64 -8.15 -17.98 4.47
CA GLU A 64 -8.57 -17.88 3.06
C GLU A 64 -8.93 -16.43 2.68
N VAL A 65 -8.30 -15.44 3.34
CA VAL A 65 -8.54 -14.02 3.11
C VAL A 65 -7.40 -13.36 2.35
N ARG A 66 -7.62 -12.16 1.83
CA ARG A 66 -6.57 -11.36 1.21
C ARG A 66 -5.95 -10.44 2.25
N PHE A 67 -4.62 -10.56 2.44
CA PHE A 67 -3.85 -9.72 3.35
C PHE A 67 -3.14 -8.62 2.58
N ARG A 68 -3.56 -7.36 2.82
CA ARG A 68 -2.96 -6.15 2.23
C ARG A 68 -2.24 -5.29 3.25
N GLY A 69 -2.61 -5.36 4.53
CA GLY A 69 -1.86 -4.77 5.63
C GLY A 69 -0.79 -5.73 6.12
N LEU A 70 0.44 -5.24 6.29
CA LEU A 70 1.58 -6.02 6.79
C LEU A 70 2.51 -5.11 7.59
N ALA A 71 2.85 -5.53 8.81
CA ALA A 71 3.88 -4.90 9.63
C ALA A 71 4.92 -5.93 10.04
N ALA A 72 6.13 -5.82 9.51
CA ALA A 72 7.29 -6.60 9.89
C ALA A 72 7.95 -6.00 11.14
N VAL A 73 7.77 -6.63 12.29
CA VAL A 73 8.39 -6.17 13.54
C VAL A 73 9.81 -6.73 13.68
N SER A 74 10.03 -7.97 13.26
CA SER A 74 11.32 -8.66 13.29
C SER A 74 11.31 -9.90 12.40
N ARG A 75 12.43 -10.62 12.34
CA ARG A 75 12.47 -11.96 11.72
C ARG A 75 11.47 -12.94 12.32
N SER A 76 11.18 -12.80 13.60
CA SER A 76 10.28 -13.73 14.30
C SER A 76 8.85 -13.20 14.43
N THR A 77 8.63 -11.89 14.34
CA THR A 77 7.35 -11.26 14.63
C THR A 77 6.84 -10.45 13.46
N ALA A 78 5.65 -10.78 12.99
CA ALA A 78 4.93 -10.03 11.97
C ALA A 78 3.42 -10.02 12.27
N TRP A 79 2.76 -8.97 11.80
CA TRP A 79 1.32 -8.84 11.81
C TRP A 79 0.82 -8.71 10.38
N VAL A 80 -0.31 -9.32 10.08
CA VAL A 80 -1.02 -9.14 8.81
C VAL A 80 -2.48 -8.82 9.05
N ALA A 81 -3.03 -7.95 8.22
CA ALA A 81 -4.42 -7.52 8.29
C ALA A 81 -5.07 -7.61 6.89
N GLY A 82 -6.34 -7.98 6.83
CA GLY A 82 -7.00 -8.21 5.56
C GLY A 82 -8.51 -8.23 5.63
N SER A 83 -9.10 -8.79 4.58
CA SER A 83 -10.54 -8.86 4.40
C SER A 83 -11.24 -9.63 5.54
N LYS A 84 -12.54 -9.38 5.68
CA LYS A 84 -13.39 -9.98 6.72
C LYS A 84 -12.89 -9.69 8.14
N GLY A 85 -12.35 -8.49 8.36
CA GLY A 85 -11.86 -8.06 9.66
C GLY A 85 -10.75 -8.91 10.25
N THR A 86 -10.00 -9.63 9.40
CA THR A 86 -9.01 -10.60 9.85
C THR A 86 -7.69 -9.94 10.20
N VAL A 87 -7.17 -10.23 11.40
CA VAL A 87 -5.81 -9.87 11.82
C VAL A 87 -5.13 -11.13 12.36
N LEU A 88 -3.97 -11.45 11.80
CA LEU A 88 -3.13 -12.53 12.29
C LEU A 88 -1.79 -11.99 12.79
N ARG A 89 -1.19 -12.69 13.76
CA ARG A 89 0.13 -12.38 14.28
C ARG A 89 0.95 -13.65 14.45
N THR A 90 2.21 -13.59 14.03
CA THR A 90 3.25 -14.58 14.40
C THR A 90 4.25 -13.99 15.37
N THR A 91 4.86 -14.84 16.20
CA THR A 91 6.01 -14.51 17.06
C THR A 91 7.09 -15.62 17.02
N ASP A 92 6.94 -16.54 16.09
CA ASP A 92 7.82 -17.73 15.93
C ASP A 92 8.29 -17.91 14.48
N SER A 93 8.51 -16.80 13.78
CA SER A 93 9.01 -16.80 12.40
C SER A 93 8.03 -17.38 11.37
N GLY A 94 6.72 -17.32 11.68
CA GLY A 94 5.66 -17.84 10.81
C GLY A 94 5.48 -19.35 10.90
N ALA A 95 6.05 -20.01 11.92
CA ALA A 95 5.78 -21.42 12.20
C ALA A 95 4.31 -21.59 12.64
N SER A 96 3.75 -20.60 13.34
CA SER A 96 2.33 -20.52 13.65
C SER A 96 1.81 -19.08 13.53
N TRP A 97 0.48 -18.97 13.32
CA TRP A 97 -0.24 -17.70 13.26
C TRP A 97 -1.41 -17.70 14.23
N ALA A 98 -1.39 -16.79 15.18
CA ALA A 98 -2.53 -16.56 16.07
C ALA A 98 -3.55 -15.66 15.39
N ASN A 99 -4.81 -16.07 15.34
CA ASN A 99 -5.90 -15.19 14.97
C ASN A 99 -6.17 -14.24 16.16
N VAL A 100 -5.91 -12.97 15.91
CA VAL A 100 -6.04 -11.89 16.91
C VAL A 100 -7.00 -10.80 16.41
N SER A 101 -7.93 -11.17 15.54
CA SER A 101 -8.92 -10.26 14.95
C SER A 101 -9.78 -9.57 16.00
N PRO A 102 -10.14 -8.29 15.80
CA PRO A 102 -11.06 -7.58 16.67
C PRO A 102 -12.44 -8.28 16.68
N PRO A 103 -13.05 -8.51 17.84
CA PRO A 103 -14.41 -9.05 17.90
C PRO A 103 -15.41 -8.17 17.15
N GLY A 104 -16.30 -8.78 16.36
CA GLY A 104 -17.34 -8.07 15.60
C GLY A 104 -16.85 -7.33 14.36
N ALA A 105 -15.58 -7.51 13.95
CA ALA A 105 -15.01 -6.83 12.79
C ALA A 105 -15.26 -7.54 11.44
N GLY A 106 -16.08 -8.60 11.40
CA GLY A 106 -16.24 -9.45 10.21
C GLY A 106 -16.66 -8.75 8.92
N GLU A 107 -17.31 -7.58 9.01
CA GLU A 107 -17.71 -6.77 7.87
C GLU A 107 -16.64 -5.72 7.47
N LEU A 108 -15.56 -5.59 8.26
CA LEU A 108 -14.51 -4.60 8.00
C LEU A 108 -13.48 -5.14 6.99
N GLU A 109 -13.00 -4.25 6.16
CA GLU A 109 -11.92 -4.50 5.21
C GLU A 109 -10.65 -3.82 5.71
N PHE A 110 -9.75 -4.58 6.33
CA PHE A 110 -8.47 -4.04 6.77
C PHE A 110 -7.48 -3.99 5.61
N ARG A 111 -6.85 -2.83 5.42
CA ARG A 111 -5.90 -2.60 4.33
C ARG A 111 -4.54 -2.15 4.77
N ASP A 112 -4.44 -1.70 6.03
CA ASP A 112 -3.18 -1.25 6.57
C ASP A 112 -3.08 -1.61 8.05
N ILE A 113 -1.87 -1.88 8.52
CA ILE A 113 -1.55 -2.18 9.92
C ILE A 113 -0.14 -1.71 10.24
N GLU A 114 -0.02 -0.96 11.33
CA GLU A 114 1.25 -0.55 11.90
C GLU A 114 1.46 -1.24 13.25
N ALA A 115 2.60 -1.90 13.42
CA ALA A 115 2.91 -2.59 14.67
C ALA A 115 4.23 -2.11 15.27
N PHE A 116 4.18 -1.70 16.53
CA PHE A 116 5.36 -1.21 17.25
C PHE A 116 6.17 -2.35 17.90
N ASP A 117 5.50 -3.45 18.17
CA ASP A 117 6.07 -4.65 18.78
C ASP A 117 5.06 -5.82 18.74
N ARG A 118 5.37 -6.92 19.45
CA ARG A 118 4.49 -8.09 19.54
C ARG A 118 3.17 -7.86 20.30
N LYS A 119 2.99 -6.68 20.93
CA LYS A 119 1.80 -6.37 21.76
C LYS A 119 0.99 -5.22 21.21
N ARG A 120 1.64 -4.21 20.61
CA ARG A 120 1.00 -2.96 20.22
C ARG A 120 0.92 -2.88 18.71
N ALA A 121 -0.30 -2.71 18.21
CA ALA A 121 -0.59 -2.49 16.81
C ALA A 121 -1.80 -1.57 16.64
N VAL A 122 -1.85 -0.92 15.48
CA VAL A 122 -2.95 -0.06 15.02
C VAL A 122 -3.34 -0.56 13.63
N VAL A 123 -4.62 -0.81 13.40
CA VAL A 123 -5.14 -1.30 12.12
C VAL A 123 -6.14 -0.31 11.55
N LEU A 124 -6.08 -0.09 10.24
CA LEU A 124 -7.01 0.76 9.50
C LEU A 124 -7.99 -0.11 8.69
N ALA A 125 -9.27 0.07 8.94
CA ALA A 125 -10.35 -0.39 8.08
C ALA A 125 -10.69 0.70 7.06
N ILE A 126 -10.82 0.30 5.80
CA ILE A 126 -11.20 1.18 4.70
C ILE A 126 -12.72 1.14 4.47
N GLY A 127 -13.21 2.11 3.71
CA GLY A 127 -14.58 2.20 3.23
C GLY A 127 -15.13 3.62 3.40
N GLU A 128 -16.24 3.90 2.77
CA GLU A 128 -16.89 5.20 2.90
C GLU A 128 -17.53 5.38 4.28
N GLY A 129 -17.54 6.62 4.77
CA GLY A 129 -18.17 6.99 6.03
C GLY A 129 -17.67 6.14 7.20
N GLU A 130 -18.59 5.62 8.00
CA GLU A 130 -18.29 4.85 9.21
C GLU A 130 -17.60 3.50 8.98
N ALA A 131 -17.45 3.03 7.73
CA ALA A 131 -16.65 1.85 7.43
C ALA A 131 -15.14 2.13 7.63
N SER A 132 -14.70 3.37 7.39
CA SER A 132 -13.34 3.80 7.73
C SER A 132 -13.18 3.95 9.24
N ARG A 133 -12.33 3.10 9.84
CA ARG A 133 -12.09 3.05 11.29
C ARG A 133 -10.64 2.77 11.59
N VAL A 134 -10.20 3.25 12.74
CA VAL A 134 -8.91 2.87 13.31
C VAL A 134 -9.15 2.10 14.61
N LEU A 135 -8.61 0.90 14.69
CA LEU A 135 -8.64 0.08 15.89
C LEU A 135 -7.21 -0.12 16.42
N ARG A 136 -7.07 -0.25 17.72
CA ARG A 136 -5.78 -0.34 18.40
C ARG A 136 -5.79 -1.44 19.46
N THR A 137 -4.67 -2.16 19.58
CA THR A 137 -4.38 -3.12 20.65
C THR A 137 -3.08 -2.77 21.38
N GLU A 138 -3.02 -3.14 22.68
CA GLU A 138 -1.82 -3.01 23.53
C GLU A 138 -1.40 -4.34 24.17
N ASP A 139 -2.16 -5.41 23.95
CA ASP A 139 -1.99 -6.70 24.61
C ASP A 139 -1.80 -7.87 23.63
N GLY A 140 -1.43 -7.55 22.41
CA GLY A 140 -1.17 -8.53 21.37
C GLY A 140 -2.43 -9.02 20.66
N GLY A 141 -3.45 -8.17 20.59
CA GLY A 141 -4.70 -8.45 19.93
C GLY A 141 -5.68 -9.27 20.79
N LYS A 142 -5.44 -9.40 22.10
CA LYS A 142 -6.41 -10.01 23.01
C LYS A 142 -7.62 -9.10 23.18
N THR A 143 -7.37 -7.79 23.26
CA THR A 143 -8.39 -6.75 23.27
C THR A 143 -8.09 -5.67 22.23
N TRP A 144 -9.13 -5.07 21.68
CA TRP A 144 -9.07 -3.98 20.73
C TRP A 144 -9.98 -2.84 21.16
N THR A 145 -9.50 -1.62 20.94
CA THR A 145 -10.27 -0.39 21.16
C THR A 145 -10.44 0.31 19.83
N GLU A 146 -11.66 0.69 19.47
CA GLU A 146 -11.92 1.60 18.36
C GLU A 146 -11.44 3.00 18.79
N ALA A 147 -10.38 3.47 18.14
CA ALA A 147 -9.72 4.73 18.45
C ALA A 147 -10.22 5.88 17.57
N PHE A 148 -10.81 5.54 16.42
CA PHE A 148 -11.41 6.49 15.50
C PHE A 148 -12.50 5.80 14.69
N ARG A 149 -13.61 6.51 14.49
CA ARG A 149 -14.66 6.19 13.52
C ARG A 149 -14.92 7.43 12.69
N ASN A 150 -14.88 7.28 11.39
CA ASN A 150 -15.11 8.38 10.47
C ASN A 150 -16.58 8.82 10.50
N ASP A 151 -16.80 10.11 10.61
CA ASP A 151 -18.13 10.76 10.61
C ASP A 151 -18.45 11.56 9.32
N GLU A 152 -17.47 11.66 8.39
CA GLU A 152 -17.65 12.29 7.08
C GLU A 152 -18.07 11.22 6.06
N PRO A 153 -19.32 11.24 5.55
CA PRO A 153 -19.83 10.16 4.69
C PRO A 153 -19.07 9.96 3.38
N ARG A 154 -18.35 10.99 2.89
CA ARG A 154 -17.60 10.98 1.63
C ARG A 154 -16.13 10.62 1.82
N ALA A 155 -15.64 10.59 3.06
CA ALA A 155 -14.24 10.25 3.32
C ALA A 155 -14.05 8.75 3.28
N PHE A 156 -12.97 8.34 2.62
CA PHE A 156 -12.50 6.97 2.50
C PHE A 156 -11.02 6.95 2.89
N TYR A 157 -10.70 6.40 4.06
CA TYR A 157 -9.31 6.37 4.54
C TYR A 157 -8.57 5.16 3.98
N ASP A 158 -7.38 5.40 3.38
CA ASP A 158 -6.63 4.42 2.60
C ASP A 158 -5.42 3.84 3.33
N CYS A 159 -4.63 4.70 3.96
CA CYS A 159 -3.33 4.34 4.54
C CYS A 159 -3.07 5.05 5.86
N ILE A 160 -2.22 4.41 6.68
CA ILE A 160 -1.77 4.90 7.99
C ILE A 160 -0.25 4.78 8.06
N THR A 161 0.43 5.71 8.72
CA THR A 161 1.87 5.63 8.99
C THR A 161 2.23 6.27 10.32
N PHE A 162 3.34 5.87 10.93
CA PHE A 162 3.85 6.43 12.16
C PHE A 162 5.28 6.93 12.00
N PHE A 163 5.58 8.12 12.53
CA PHE A 163 6.94 8.68 12.63
C PHE A 163 7.72 8.07 13.78
N ASP A 164 7.01 7.67 14.82
CA ASP A 164 7.50 7.03 16.04
C ASP A 164 6.33 6.35 16.76
N SER A 165 6.57 5.74 17.92
CA SER A 165 5.52 5.02 18.67
C SER A 165 4.38 5.90 19.22
N LYS A 166 4.42 7.22 19.02
CA LYS A 166 3.39 8.17 19.50
C LYS A 166 2.72 8.93 18.37
N ASN A 167 3.49 9.36 17.38
CA ASN A 167 3.04 10.29 16.36
C ASN A 167 2.78 9.56 15.04
N GLY A 168 1.59 9.69 14.52
CA GLY A 168 1.19 9.06 13.26
C GLY A 168 0.15 9.87 12.50
N LEU A 169 -0.04 9.52 11.24
CA LEU A 169 -1.02 10.09 10.34
C LEU A 169 -1.81 8.98 9.64
N ALA A 170 -3.03 9.29 9.26
CA ALA A 170 -3.80 8.53 8.27
C ALA A 170 -4.34 9.49 7.21
N MET A 171 -4.46 9.01 5.97
CA MET A 171 -4.96 9.82 4.87
C MET A 171 -6.23 9.22 4.28
N SER A 172 -7.14 10.08 3.86
CA SER A 172 -8.35 9.76 3.12
C SER A 172 -8.29 10.36 1.73
N ASP A 173 -9.03 9.77 0.81
CA ASP A 173 -9.38 10.37 -0.46
C ASP A 173 -9.89 11.81 -0.31
N PRO A 174 -9.82 12.61 -1.39
CA PRO A 174 -10.20 14.01 -1.31
C PRO A 174 -11.69 14.21 -0.96
N VAL A 175 -11.91 15.05 0.04
CA VAL A 175 -13.23 15.62 0.38
C VAL A 175 -13.16 17.12 0.09
N ASP A 176 -14.12 17.63 -0.68
CA ASP A 176 -14.15 19.03 -1.14
C ASP A 176 -12.85 19.45 -1.86
N GLY A 177 -12.29 18.53 -2.65
CA GLY A 177 -11.11 18.76 -3.48
C GLY A 177 -9.78 18.76 -2.71
N LYS A 178 -9.72 18.27 -1.46
CA LYS A 178 -8.50 18.17 -0.67
C LYS A 178 -8.43 16.84 0.09
N TYR A 179 -7.24 16.25 0.14
CA TYR A 179 -6.98 15.07 0.97
C TYR A 179 -7.23 15.39 2.44
N ARG A 180 -7.93 14.50 3.12
CA ARG A 180 -8.24 14.64 4.55
C ARG A 180 -7.20 13.85 5.36
N ILE A 181 -6.56 14.51 6.31
CA ILE A 181 -5.49 13.92 7.10
C ILE A 181 -5.93 13.79 8.55
N LEU A 182 -5.79 12.59 9.13
CA LEU A 182 -5.87 12.36 10.56
C LEU A 182 -4.48 12.42 11.19
N SER A 183 -4.41 12.87 12.42
CA SER A 183 -3.19 12.89 13.22
C SER A 183 -3.42 12.32 14.60
N THR A 184 -2.47 11.55 15.08
CA THR A 184 -2.35 11.11 16.48
C THR A 184 -1.01 11.57 17.07
N SER A 185 -0.99 11.80 18.39
CA SER A 185 0.23 12.09 19.17
C SER A 185 0.36 11.22 20.42
N ASP A 186 -0.49 10.21 20.56
CA ASP A 186 -0.59 9.34 21.72
C ASP A 186 -0.50 7.83 21.37
N GLY A 187 0.08 7.53 20.20
CA GLY A 187 0.28 6.17 19.71
C GLY A 187 -0.99 5.54 19.14
N GLY A 188 -1.86 6.36 18.58
CA GLY A 188 -3.11 5.91 17.97
C GLY A 188 -4.25 5.66 18.96
N ARG A 189 -4.17 6.16 20.20
CA ARG A 189 -5.28 6.08 21.16
C ARG A 189 -6.40 7.03 20.82
N SER A 190 -6.04 8.21 20.29
CA SER A 190 -7.00 9.19 19.78
C SER A 190 -6.50 9.80 18.47
N TRP A 191 -7.43 10.23 17.64
CA TRP A 191 -7.16 10.83 16.34
C TRP A 191 -7.96 12.10 16.16
N ARG A 192 -7.38 13.06 15.43
CA ARG A 192 -8.04 14.29 15.04
C ARG A 192 -7.79 14.61 13.60
N VAL A 193 -8.77 15.20 12.92
CA VAL A 193 -8.60 15.73 11.57
C VAL A 193 -7.71 16.98 11.62
N LEU A 194 -6.71 17.04 10.76
CA LEU A 194 -5.89 18.24 10.57
C LEU A 194 -6.62 19.26 9.68
N PRO A 195 -6.33 20.56 9.86
CA PRO A 195 -6.75 21.61 8.93
C PRO A 195 -6.26 21.33 7.50
N SER A 196 -7.06 21.64 6.49
CA SER A 196 -6.76 21.36 5.08
C SER A 196 -6.23 22.57 4.29
N GLU A 197 -6.01 23.72 4.93
CA GLU A 197 -5.54 24.95 4.28
C GLU A 197 -4.17 24.75 3.61
N GLY A 198 -3.28 24.01 4.26
CA GLY A 198 -1.95 23.69 3.75
C GLY A 198 -1.89 22.54 2.71
N MET A 199 -3.03 21.95 2.37
CA MET A 199 -3.14 20.88 1.38
C MET A 199 -3.37 21.46 -0.02
N PRO A 200 -2.56 21.09 -1.04
CA PRO A 200 -2.83 21.45 -2.43
C PRO A 200 -4.16 20.86 -2.90
N PRO A 201 -4.84 21.50 -3.87
CA PRO A 201 -6.04 20.93 -4.43
C PRO A 201 -5.75 19.61 -5.15
N ALA A 202 -6.67 18.67 -4.99
CA ALA A 202 -6.66 17.43 -5.75
C ALA A 202 -7.05 17.70 -7.20
N GLN A 203 -6.52 16.90 -8.13
CA GLN A 203 -6.98 16.87 -9.51
C GLN A 203 -8.34 16.17 -9.60
N THR A 204 -9.08 16.43 -10.68
CA THR A 204 -10.33 15.70 -10.94
C THR A 204 -10.06 14.20 -11.06
N GLY A 205 -10.75 13.40 -10.26
CA GLY A 205 -10.60 11.94 -10.21
C GLY A 205 -9.34 11.45 -9.50
N GLU A 206 -8.56 12.33 -8.87
CA GLU A 206 -7.39 11.94 -8.10
C GLU A 206 -7.80 11.30 -6.77
N ALA A 207 -7.14 10.20 -6.42
CA ALA A 207 -7.38 9.42 -5.23
C ALA A 207 -6.10 8.79 -4.68
N GLY A 208 -6.14 8.29 -3.46
CA GLY A 208 -5.18 7.34 -2.91
C GLY A 208 -5.48 5.92 -3.38
N PHE A 209 -4.61 4.97 -3.01
CA PHE A 209 -4.83 3.56 -3.32
C PHE A 209 -4.54 2.68 -2.09
N ALA A 210 -5.59 2.16 -1.48
CA ALA A 210 -5.51 1.23 -0.35
C ALA A 210 -5.04 -0.17 -0.80
N ALA A 211 -3.87 -0.25 -1.43
CA ALA A 211 -3.36 -1.48 -2.04
C ALA A 211 -2.44 -2.31 -1.13
N SER A 212 -1.62 -1.64 -0.31
CA SER A 212 -0.60 -2.29 0.52
C SER A 212 -0.28 -1.54 1.83
N GLY A 213 -1.01 -0.47 2.17
CA GLY A 213 -0.65 0.45 3.26
C GLY A 213 0.43 1.48 2.89
N GLN A 214 1.15 1.29 1.79
CA GLN A 214 2.32 2.11 1.44
C GLN A 214 1.99 3.32 0.55
N CYS A 215 0.72 3.74 0.49
CA CYS A 215 0.33 4.99 -0.15
C CYS A 215 0.64 6.21 0.72
N LEU A 216 0.88 6.02 2.02
CA LEU A 216 1.34 7.04 2.96
C LEU A 216 2.55 6.51 3.71
N VAL A 217 3.71 7.15 3.56
CA VAL A 217 4.95 6.67 4.19
C VAL A 217 5.69 7.81 4.86
N SER A 218 6.28 7.54 6.03
CA SER A 218 7.01 8.54 6.81
C SER A 218 8.51 8.23 6.87
N HIS A 219 9.33 9.26 7.11
CA HIS A 219 10.74 9.10 7.41
C HIS A 219 11.21 10.16 8.42
N GLY A 220 11.99 9.72 9.40
CA GLY A 220 12.45 10.60 10.47
C GLY A 220 11.29 11.09 11.34
N ARG A 221 11.36 12.35 11.79
CA ARG A 221 10.40 12.87 12.78
C ARG A 221 9.24 13.66 12.20
N SER A 222 9.30 14.03 10.91
CA SER A 222 8.35 15.01 10.36
C SER A 222 8.05 14.86 8.87
N ASP A 223 8.89 14.15 8.13
CA ASP A 223 8.69 13.99 6.68
C ASP A 223 7.70 12.86 6.40
N VAL A 224 6.74 13.14 5.53
CA VAL A 224 5.72 12.17 5.10
C VAL A 224 5.36 12.40 3.63
N TRP A 225 5.20 11.33 2.89
CA TRP A 225 4.83 11.34 1.48
C TRP A 225 3.55 10.57 1.26
N LEU A 226 2.72 11.09 0.35
CA LEU A 226 1.43 10.54 -0.03
C LEU A 226 1.44 10.28 -1.55
N ALA A 227 1.12 9.06 -1.95
CA ALA A 227 1.01 8.62 -3.34
C ALA A 227 -0.40 8.79 -3.87
N THR A 228 -0.53 9.25 -5.12
CA THR A 228 -1.82 9.46 -5.76
C THR A 228 -1.89 8.88 -7.17
N GLY A 229 -3.10 8.70 -7.67
CA GLY A 229 -3.38 8.34 -9.04
C GLY A 229 -4.80 8.69 -9.44
N GLY A 230 -5.29 8.15 -10.55
CA GLY A 230 -6.64 8.43 -11.06
C GLY A 230 -6.78 9.77 -11.76
N GLY A 231 -6.07 10.80 -11.32
CA GLY A 231 -6.07 12.13 -11.92
C GLY A 231 -5.35 12.21 -13.27
N ALA A 232 -5.25 13.40 -13.84
CA ALA A 232 -4.56 13.63 -15.12
C ALA A 232 -3.07 13.23 -15.08
N THR A 233 -2.42 13.44 -13.92
CA THR A 233 -1.05 13.00 -13.62
C THR A 233 -1.01 12.25 -12.29
N ALA A 234 -0.12 11.28 -12.15
CA ALA A 234 0.16 10.64 -10.86
C ALA A 234 1.14 11.52 -10.08
N ARG A 235 0.79 11.87 -8.86
CA ARG A 235 1.57 12.79 -8.04
C ARG A 235 2.07 12.11 -6.77
N VAL A 236 3.12 12.69 -6.19
CA VAL A 236 3.52 12.44 -4.81
C VAL A 236 3.45 13.77 -4.07
N LEU A 237 2.67 13.80 -3.00
CA LEU A 237 2.61 14.95 -2.11
C LEU A 237 3.60 14.74 -0.97
N HIS A 238 4.33 15.79 -0.56
CA HIS A 238 5.32 15.77 0.51
C HIS A 238 5.02 16.84 1.56
N SER A 239 5.00 16.44 2.80
CA SER A 239 4.95 17.31 3.98
C SER A 239 6.23 17.14 4.80
N LYS A 240 6.73 18.25 5.37
CA LYS A 240 7.90 18.30 6.27
C LYS A 240 7.56 18.63 7.72
N ASP A 241 6.28 18.81 7.99
CA ASP A 241 5.73 19.31 9.24
C ASP A 241 4.60 18.44 9.80
N ARG A 242 4.71 17.11 9.55
CA ARG A 242 3.74 16.12 10.02
C ARG A 242 2.34 16.34 9.45
N GLY A 243 2.25 16.68 8.17
CA GLY A 243 0.97 16.75 7.47
C GLY A 243 0.23 18.10 7.58
N LEU A 244 0.86 19.15 8.13
CA LEU A 244 0.23 20.46 8.21
C LEU A 244 0.27 21.20 6.87
N THR A 245 1.42 21.15 6.18
CA THR A 245 1.57 21.74 4.84
C THR A 245 2.14 20.74 3.86
N TRP A 246 1.72 20.82 2.61
CA TRP A 246 2.07 19.85 1.57
C TRP A 246 2.49 20.54 0.27
N THR A 247 3.41 19.93 -0.43
CA THR A 247 3.77 20.26 -1.81
C THR A 247 3.53 19.05 -2.69
N ALA A 248 3.06 19.26 -3.92
CA ALA A 248 2.81 18.18 -4.88
C ALA A 248 3.86 18.19 -5.99
N ALA A 249 4.35 17.03 -6.38
CA ALA A 249 5.22 16.80 -7.53
C ALA A 249 4.63 15.73 -8.44
N GLU A 250 4.67 15.94 -9.74
CA GLU A 250 4.26 14.96 -10.73
C GLU A 250 5.30 13.86 -10.87
N THR A 251 4.85 12.66 -11.19
CA THR A 251 5.70 11.51 -11.48
C THR A 251 5.55 11.07 -12.94
N PRO A 252 6.54 10.39 -13.52
CA PRO A 252 6.43 9.81 -14.86
C PRO A 252 5.60 8.52 -14.91
N ILE A 253 5.07 8.04 -13.76
CA ILE A 253 4.24 6.85 -13.70
C ILE A 253 2.91 7.12 -14.41
N PRO A 254 2.40 6.19 -15.23
CA PRO A 254 1.15 6.38 -15.98
C PRO A 254 -0.05 6.74 -15.10
N ALA A 255 -0.85 7.69 -15.57
CA ALA A 255 -2.07 8.18 -14.94
C ALA A 255 -3.17 8.44 -15.98
N GLY A 256 -4.16 9.28 -15.67
CA GLY A 256 -5.26 9.64 -16.58
C GLY A 256 -6.36 8.59 -16.69
N ASP A 257 -6.38 7.62 -15.78
CA ASP A 257 -7.40 6.58 -15.66
C ASP A 257 -7.50 6.18 -14.18
N PRO A 258 -8.71 5.92 -13.64
CA PRO A 258 -8.91 5.56 -12.23
C PRO A 258 -8.11 4.34 -11.74
N ALA A 259 -7.63 3.49 -12.65
CA ALA A 259 -6.82 2.32 -12.30
C ALA A 259 -5.30 2.56 -12.35
N ARG A 260 -4.86 3.79 -12.66
CA ARG A 260 -3.46 4.10 -12.90
C ARG A 260 -2.93 5.13 -11.91
N GLY A 261 -1.69 4.92 -11.48
CA GLY A 261 -1.01 5.89 -10.63
C GLY A 261 0.16 5.30 -9.86
N VAL A 262 0.58 6.04 -8.84
CA VAL A 262 1.51 5.56 -7.82
C VAL A 262 0.73 4.82 -6.76
N PHE A 263 1.11 3.56 -6.49
CA PHE A 263 0.43 2.71 -5.51
C PHE A 263 1.22 2.55 -4.22
N ALA A 264 2.54 2.60 -4.31
CA ALA A 264 3.38 2.48 -3.13
C ALA A 264 4.63 3.35 -3.24
N LEU A 265 5.06 3.84 -2.09
CA LEU A 265 6.26 4.62 -1.88
C LEU A 265 7.18 3.94 -0.86
N ALA A 266 8.47 4.14 -1.00
CA ALA A 266 9.43 3.83 0.05
C ALA A 266 10.53 4.90 0.08
N PHE A 267 10.76 5.50 1.25
CA PHE A 267 11.83 6.47 1.47
C PHE A 267 12.83 5.91 2.47
N ARG A 268 14.11 5.76 2.05
CA ARG A 268 15.20 5.34 2.95
C ARG A 268 15.90 6.51 3.64
N SER A 269 15.66 7.71 3.15
CA SER A 269 16.16 8.95 3.70
C SER A 269 15.25 10.11 3.30
N ARG A 270 15.50 11.30 3.84
CA ARG A 270 14.76 12.52 3.44
C ARG A 270 14.90 12.88 1.97
N THR A 271 15.85 12.27 1.24
CA THR A 271 16.12 12.61 -0.15
C THR A 271 15.94 11.45 -1.13
N GLN A 272 16.05 10.21 -0.67
CA GLN A 272 16.02 9.05 -1.55
C GLN A 272 14.72 8.27 -1.41
N GLY A 273 13.92 8.30 -2.48
CA GLY A 273 12.64 7.63 -2.57
C GLY A 273 12.50 6.78 -3.83
N ILE A 274 11.67 5.77 -3.72
CA ILE A 274 11.18 4.93 -4.81
C ILE A 274 9.66 5.04 -4.83
N ALA A 275 9.09 5.15 -6.03
CA ALA A 275 7.68 5.04 -6.31
C ALA A 275 7.44 3.87 -7.25
N VAL A 276 6.45 3.04 -6.96
CA VAL A 276 5.98 1.99 -7.86
C VAL A 276 4.46 2.07 -8.04
N GLY A 277 3.97 1.54 -9.16
CA GLY A 277 2.55 1.59 -9.47
C GLY A 277 2.24 0.97 -10.82
N GLY A 278 1.52 1.69 -11.67
CA GLY A 278 1.11 1.25 -13.00
C GLY A 278 -0.41 1.16 -13.12
N ASP A 279 -0.91 0.22 -13.92
CA ASP A 279 -2.34 -0.08 -14.11
C ASP A 279 -2.65 -1.42 -13.43
N TYR A 280 -3.44 -1.42 -12.36
CA TYR A 280 -3.76 -2.65 -11.62
C TYR A 280 -4.65 -3.63 -12.39
N ARG A 281 -5.26 -3.21 -13.51
CA ARG A 281 -6.05 -4.07 -14.42
C ARG A 281 -5.17 -4.73 -15.48
N ALA A 282 -3.93 -4.26 -15.65
CA ALA A 282 -3.00 -4.82 -16.62
C ALA A 282 -2.21 -5.96 -15.97
N ASP A 283 -2.50 -7.18 -16.35
CA ASP A 283 -1.85 -8.39 -15.81
C ASP A 283 -0.36 -8.48 -16.21
N HIS A 284 0.07 -7.72 -17.22
CA HIS A 284 1.40 -7.82 -17.78
C HIS A 284 2.07 -6.45 -17.96
N ALA A 285 2.38 -6.01 -19.14
CA ALA A 285 3.22 -4.84 -19.36
C ALA A 285 2.63 -3.53 -18.77
N SER A 286 3.37 -2.91 -17.85
CA SER A 286 3.10 -1.56 -17.34
C SER A 286 4.35 -0.70 -17.51
N PRO A 287 4.57 -0.12 -18.70
CA PRO A 287 5.75 0.69 -18.95
C PRO A 287 5.80 1.89 -17.99
N LYS A 288 7.00 2.21 -17.51
CA LYS A 288 7.25 3.29 -16.54
C LYS A 288 6.58 3.09 -15.17
N ALA A 289 6.33 1.85 -14.78
CA ALA A 289 5.67 1.54 -13.49
C ALA A 289 6.56 1.74 -12.26
N SER A 290 7.78 2.27 -12.41
CA SER A 290 8.62 2.69 -11.30
C SER A 290 9.40 3.96 -11.59
N ALA A 291 9.60 4.76 -10.55
CA ALA A 291 10.36 6.02 -10.59
C ALA A 291 11.19 6.19 -9.31
N VAL A 292 12.23 7.01 -9.40
CA VAL A 292 13.12 7.34 -8.29
C VAL A 292 13.18 8.84 -8.07
N SER A 293 13.31 9.24 -6.81
CA SER A 293 13.63 10.60 -6.40
C SER A 293 14.92 10.63 -5.60
N ARG A 294 15.72 11.70 -5.77
CA ARG A 294 16.97 11.94 -5.04
C ARG A 294 16.97 13.24 -4.26
N ASP A 295 15.86 13.95 -4.28
CA ASP A 295 15.69 15.27 -3.71
C ASP A 295 14.49 15.39 -2.77
N GLY A 296 14.01 14.24 -2.27
CA GLY A 296 12.90 14.16 -1.31
C GLY A 296 11.52 14.20 -1.95
N GLY A 297 11.40 13.74 -3.18
CA GLY A 297 10.12 13.69 -3.89
C GLY A 297 9.77 15.01 -4.59
N ARG A 298 10.71 15.97 -4.71
CA ARG A 298 10.50 17.20 -5.48
C ARG A 298 10.54 16.95 -6.98
N THR A 299 11.37 16.01 -7.39
CA THR A 299 11.44 15.53 -8.79
C THR A 299 11.51 14.01 -8.84
N TRP A 300 10.99 13.45 -9.90
CA TRP A 300 10.93 12.01 -10.12
C TRP A 300 11.40 11.66 -11.54
N GLU A 301 12.26 10.66 -11.62
CA GLU A 301 12.78 10.12 -12.88
C GLU A 301 12.32 8.67 -13.05
N THR A 302 11.91 8.30 -14.27
CA THR A 302 11.62 6.89 -14.59
C THR A 302 12.85 6.04 -14.33
N SER A 303 12.70 4.88 -13.72
CA SER A 303 13.77 3.87 -13.62
C SER A 303 14.33 3.54 -15.01
N ALA A 304 15.65 3.39 -15.14
CA ALA A 304 16.29 3.07 -16.41
C ALA A 304 15.86 1.69 -16.96
N SER A 305 15.62 0.73 -16.05
CA SER A 305 14.91 -0.53 -16.31
C SER A 305 13.80 -0.65 -15.28
N PRO A 306 12.58 -0.20 -15.58
CA PRO A 306 11.47 -0.21 -14.63
C PRO A 306 11.02 -1.62 -14.27
N VAL A 307 10.23 -1.75 -13.21
CA VAL A 307 9.46 -2.97 -12.96
C VAL A 307 8.60 -3.29 -14.19
N PRO A 308 8.49 -4.56 -14.60
CA PRO A 308 7.87 -4.92 -15.89
C PRO A 308 6.34 -4.79 -15.87
N ALA A 309 5.73 -4.80 -14.69
CA ALA A 309 4.28 -4.83 -14.51
C ALA A 309 3.88 -3.98 -13.30
N TYR A 310 2.59 -3.83 -13.08
CA TYR A 310 2.02 -3.22 -11.89
C TYR A 310 2.63 -3.81 -10.60
N ARG A 311 3.05 -2.92 -9.69
CA ARG A 311 3.49 -3.27 -8.35
C ARG A 311 2.68 -2.48 -7.32
N SER A 312 2.19 -3.20 -6.31
CA SER A 312 1.34 -2.67 -5.26
C SER A 312 2.11 -2.33 -3.98
N GLY A 313 3.29 -2.90 -3.79
CA GLY A 313 4.12 -2.68 -2.61
C GLY A 313 5.60 -2.53 -2.93
N VAL A 314 6.34 -1.74 -2.14
CA VAL A 314 7.78 -1.54 -2.26
C VAL A 314 8.40 -1.25 -0.90
N THR A 315 9.55 -1.87 -0.59
CA THR A 315 10.29 -1.60 0.65
C THR A 315 11.79 -1.62 0.42
N TRP A 316 12.51 -0.83 1.18
CA TRP A 316 13.97 -0.91 1.27
C TRP A 316 14.37 -2.06 2.18
N VAL A 317 15.42 -2.78 1.81
CA VAL A 317 16.04 -3.77 2.70
C VAL A 317 16.97 -3.03 3.69
N PRO A 318 16.69 -3.09 4.99
CA PRO A 318 17.47 -2.39 6.01
C PRO A 318 18.96 -2.71 5.94
N HIS A 319 19.80 -1.78 6.41
CA HIS A 319 21.28 -1.87 6.42
C HIS A 319 21.94 -2.08 5.06
N THR A 320 21.17 -2.00 3.97
CA THR A 320 21.71 -1.96 2.60
C THR A 320 21.70 -0.52 2.07
N LYS A 321 22.65 -0.20 1.18
CA LYS A 321 22.71 1.15 0.60
C LYS A 321 21.75 1.36 -0.56
N SER A 322 21.31 0.28 -1.23
CA SER A 322 20.70 0.37 -2.54
C SER A 322 19.76 -0.79 -2.90
N VAL A 323 19.49 -1.70 -1.94
CA VAL A 323 18.61 -2.85 -2.18
C VAL A 323 17.18 -2.52 -1.76
N ALA A 324 16.23 -2.78 -2.68
CA ALA A 324 14.80 -2.73 -2.39
C ALA A 324 14.07 -3.87 -3.11
N LEU A 325 12.90 -4.22 -2.60
CA LEU A 325 11.99 -5.21 -3.14
C LEU A 325 10.69 -4.52 -3.55
N ALA A 326 10.14 -4.90 -4.71
CA ALA A 326 8.81 -4.48 -5.16
C ALA A 326 7.96 -5.71 -5.45
N VAL A 327 6.73 -5.74 -4.96
CA VAL A 327 5.81 -6.87 -5.10
C VAL A 327 4.52 -6.47 -5.81
N GLY A 328 3.90 -7.43 -6.45
CA GLY A 328 2.59 -7.27 -7.08
C GLY A 328 1.99 -8.62 -7.47
N PRO A 329 0.83 -8.63 -8.14
CA PRO A 329 0.12 -9.85 -8.52
C PRO A 329 0.94 -10.81 -9.40
N THR A 330 1.87 -10.28 -10.18
CA THR A 330 2.65 -11.04 -11.15
C THR A 330 4.08 -11.35 -10.70
N GLY A 331 4.44 -11.05 -9.46
CA GLY A 331 5.74 -11.39 -8.90
C GLY A 331 6.40 -10.32 -8.07
N THR A 332 7.65 -10.60 -7.74
CA THR A 332 8.56 -9.71 -7.00
C THR A 332 9.73 -9.32 -7.88
N ASP A 333 10.10 -8.04 -7.84
CA ASP A 333 11.33 -7.55 -8.42
C ASP A 333 12.28 -7.05 -7.34
N VAL A 334 13.57 -7.11 -7.64
CA VAL A 334 14.63 -6.60 -6.78
C VAL A 334 15.46 -5.56 -7.52
N THR A 335 15.82 -4.49 -6.83
CA THR A 335 16.85 -3.55 -7.24
C THR A 335 18.04 -3.64 -6.30
N VAL A 336 19.24 -3.40 -6.82
CA VAL A 336 20.48 -3.29 -6.04
C VAL A 336 21.23 -1.98 -6.28
N ASP A 337 20.60 -1.07 -7.02
CA ASP A 337 21.16 0.21 -7.42
C ASP A 337 20.23 1.40 -7.08
N GLY A 338 19.37 1.20 -6.09
CA GLY A 338 18.50 2.24 -5.55
C GLY A 338 17.28 2.56 -6.40
N GLY A 339 16.74 1.55 -7.07
CA GLY A 339 15.53 1.67 -7.90
C GLY A 339 15.82 2.12 -9.34
N ARG A 340 17.09 2.25 -9.75
CA ARG A 340 17.44 2.61 -11.14
C ARG A 340 17.13 1.49 -12.11
N THR A 341 17.47 0.26 -11.72
CA THR A 341 17.15 -0.94 -12.50
C THR A 341 16.51 -2.00 -11.63
N TRP A 342 15.56 -2.72 -12.22
CA TRP A 342 14.85 -3.79 -11.55
C TRP A 342 15.05 -5.10 -12.30
N LYS A 343 15.08 -6.19 -11.54
CA LYS A 343 15.18 -7.56 -12.08
C LYS A 343 14.14 -8.43 -11.39
N ALA A 344 13.50 -9.31 -12.16
CA ALA A 344 12.61 -10.32 -11.60
C ALA A 344 13.36 -11.19 -10.58
N PHE A 345 12.72 -11.40 -9.44
CA PHE A 345 13.26 -12.15 -8.31
C PHE A 345 12.42 -13.40 -8.01
N ASP A 346 11.11 -13.29 -8.06
CA ASP A 346 10.15 -14.37 -7.74
C ASP A 346 8.85 -14.13 -8.54
N THR A 347 8.14 -15.20 -8.86
CA THR A 347 6.87 -15.13 -9.62
C THR A 347 5.61 -15.24 -8.76
N GLY A 348 5.77 -15.38 -7.42
CA GLY A 348 4.66 -15.46 -6.49
C GLY A 348 3.89 -14.16 -6.35
N SER A 349 2.56 -14.25 -6.37
CA SER A 349 1.67 -13.11 -6.17
C SER A 349 1.70 -12.63 -4.72
N PHE A 350 1.98 -11.34 -4.51
CA PHE A 350 1.85 -10.65 -3.22
C PHE A 350 1.25 -9.26 -3.42
N ASP A 351 0.59 -8.74 -2.39
CA ASP A 351 0.03 -7.38 -2.39
C ASP A 351 0.94 -6.38 -1.68
N THR A 352 1.61 -6.81 -0.62
CA THR A 352 2.44 -5.95 0.23
C THR A 352 3.73 -6.64 0.65
N VAL A 353 4.75 -5.85 0.94
CA VAL A 353 6.07 -6.28 1.42
C VAL A 353 6.59 -5.30 2.45
N ASP A 354 7.15 -5.80 3.54
CA ASP A 354 7.78 -4.98 4.56
C ASP A 354 9.02 -5.68 5.15
N CYS A 355 10.00 -4.90 5.59
CA CYS A 355 11.26 -5.40 6.13
C CYS A 355 11.59 -4.75 7.47
N ALA A 356 11.73 -5.57 8.50
CA ALA A 356 12.19 -5.15 9.82
C ALA A 356 13.70 -4.91 9.87
N GLU A 357 14.14 -4.09 10.84
CA GLU A 357 15.56 -3.72 11.03
C GLU A 357 16.51 -4.91 11.20
N ASP A 358 16.04 -6.07 11.62
CA ASP A 358 16.83 -7.29 11.75
C ASP A 358 16.90 -8.13 10.46
N PHE A 359 16.59 -7.54 9.30
CA PHE A 359 16.46 -8.18 7.98
C PHE A 359 15.30 -9.18 7.86
N GLY A 360 14.33 -9.11 8.73
CA GLY A 360 13.09 -9.88 8.64
C GLY A 360 12.16 -9.32 7.57
N CYS A 361 12.36 -9.68 6.29
CA CYS A 361 11.46 -9.27 5.22
C CYS A 361 10.31 -10.26 5.06
N TRP A 362 9.09 -9.73 5.02
CA TRP A 362 7.84 -10.46 4.88
C TRP A 362 7.04 -9.94 3.69
N ALA A 363 6.23 -10.80 3.11
CA ALA A 363 5.27 -10.43 2.06
C ALA A 363 3.94 -11.12 2.33
N SER A 364 2.83 -10.47 1.97
CA SER A 364 1.49 -11.05 2.10
C SER A 364 0.59 -10.70 0.91
N GLY A 365 -0.49 -11.47 0.71
CA GLY A 365 -1.35 -11.31 -0.45
C GLY A 365 -2.62 -12.15 -0.38
N GLU A 366 -3.08 -12.59 -1.54
CA GLU A 366 -4.35 -13.30 -1.72
C GLU A 366 -4.35 -14.69 -1.07
N LYS A 367 -5.55 -15.19 -0.75
CA LYS A 367 -5.79 -16.56 -0.28
C LYS A 367 -4.93 -16.95 0.91
N GLY A 368 -4.78 -16.04 1.86
CA GLY A 368 -3.99 -16.25 3.06
C GLY A 368 -2.49 -16.38 2.85
N ARG A 369 -2.00 -16.02 1.65
CA ARG A 369 -0.59 -16.14 1.29
C ARG A 369 0.26 -15.21 2.13
N ILE A 370 1.20 -15.77 2.86
CA ILE A 370 2.23 -15.05 3.60
C ILE A 370 3.56 -15.75 3.34
N ALA A 371 4.62 -14.98 3.18
CA ALA A 371 5.97 -15.50 2.99
C ALA A 371 6.99 -14.68 3.77
N ARG A 372 8.11 -15.30 4.10
CA ARG A 372 9.29 -14.64 4.64
C ARG A 372 10.49 -14.88 3.71
N LEU A 373 11.33 -13.87 3.56
CA LEU A 373 12.57 -13.97 2.79
C LEU A 373 13.61 -14.76 3.59
N GLU A 374 14.05 -15.87 3.04
CA GLU A 374 14.99 -16.80 3.68
C GLU A 374 15.98 -17.35 2.65
N PRO A 375 17.17 -17.85 3.11
CA PRO A 375 18.11 -18.62 2.29
C PRO A 375 17.49 -19.91 1.72
#